data_77bdcea917e79b686b4e05fe728870b9
#
_entry.id   77bdcea917e79b686b4e05fe728870b9
#
_cell.length_a   1.000
_cell.length_b   1.000
_cell.length_c   1.000
_cell.angle_alpha   90.00
_cell.angle_beta   90.00
_cell.angle_gamma   90.00
#
_symmetry.space_group_name_H-M   'P 1'
#
loop_
_entity.id
_entity.type
_entity.pdbx_description
1 polymer ?
#
loop_
_entity_poly.entity_id
_entity_poly.type
_entity_poly.pdbx_seq_one_letter_code
_entity_poly.pdbx_strand_id
1 'polypeptide(L)'
;MNAPPPPPPQRLAVIDAARAVALLAMACFHTVWDLGALHLTPENYAGTPTGRAAAQGIAGSFLVLVGVGLVLMNGRGVQLRPTLRRLGRIAGGALLVTLATRVVFPDAYVFFGILHCIAVASVIGLPFLFLPWLVTLLAAAAILAAPHVVQADWLDAPALWFLGLGRVTPRTNDYVPLVPWFGLVLIGIVAGRLGLPALARSRLAAWTPRNAIARFATFAGRHSLAVYLIHQPVLFGLVFLAAQVTGPNPKAAVRAFRADYRTLCTRSGGDATVCRLSARCTSDALNREGLIREDGRSFKPEEQARARLLAQECREAAEGDR
;
A
#
# COMPACT_ATOMS: atom_id res chain seq x y z
N MET A 1 -37.66 -34.47 19.89
CA MET A 1 -36.67 -34.82 18.85
C MET A 1 -35.91 -33.53 18.54
N ASN A 2 -34.66 -33.40 19.00
CA ASN A 2 -33.84 -32.23 18.68
C ASN A 2 -33.34 -32.39 17.24
N ALA A 3 -33.70 -31.44 16.37
CA ALA A 3 -33.18 -31.38 15.02
C ALA A 3 -31.62 -31.31 15.07
N PRO A 4 -30.93 -32.05 14.20
CA PRO A 4 -29.47 -32.00 14.18
C PRO A 4 -29.02 -30.55 13.90
N PRO A 5 -27.90 -30.10 14.50
CA PRO A 5 -27.40 -28.76 14.25
C PRO A 5 -27.12 -28.56 12.76
N PRO A 6 -27.43 -27.38 12.21
CA PRO A 6 -27.22 -27.11 10.79
C PRO A 6 -25.73 -27.32 10.45
N PRO A 7 -25.41 -27.89 9.28
CA PRO A 7 -24.04 -28.14 8.88
C PRO A 7 -23.24 -26.80 8.90
N PRO A 8 -21.97 -26.84 9.28
CA PRO A 8 -21.14 -25.65 9.31
C PRO A 8 -21.13 -25.00 7.92
N PRO A 9 -21.12 -23.66 7.83
CA PRO A 9 -21.16 -22.98 6.55
C PRO A 9 -20.01 -23.46 5.67
N GLN A 10 -20.35 -23.96 4.48
CA GLN A 10 -19.37 -24.43 3.50
C GLN A 10 -18.41 -23.30 3.19
N ARG A 11 -17.12 -23.52 3.46
CA ARG A 11 -16.07 -22.56 3.10
C ARG A 11 -15.95 -22.52 1.58
N LEU A 12 -16.01 -21.34 1.02
CA LEU A 12 -15.84 -21.11 -0.40
C LEU A 12 -14.34 -21.01 -0.74
N ALA A 13 -13.77 -22.11 -1.23
CA ALA A 13 -12.35 -22.17 -1.60
C ALA A 13 -11.95 -21.09 -2.63
N VAL A 14 -12.91 -20.69 -3.48
CA VAL A 14 -12.70 -19.61 -4.48
C VAL A 14 -12.40 -18.26 -3.81
N ILE A 15 -12.97 -17.97 -2.64
CA ILE A 15 -12.68 -16.72 -1.90
C ILE A 15 -11.30 -16.78 -1.26
N ASP A 16 -10.89 -17.95 -0.75
CA ASP A 16 -9.52 -18.13 -0.25
C ASP A 16 -8.51 -18.01 -1.40
N ALA A 17 -8.83 -18.54 -2.59
CA ALA A 17 -8.02 -18.35 -3.79
C ALA A 17 -7.94 -16.86 -4.21
N ALA A 18 -9.03 -16.10 -4.16
CA ALA A 18 -9.04 -14.67 -4.45
C ALA A 18 -8.14 -13.89 -3.48
N ARG A 19 -8.15 -14.24 -2.18
CA ARG A 19 -7.23 -13.66 -1.19
C ARG A 19 -5.78 -14.00 -1.51
N ALA A 20 -5.50 -15.23 -1.95
CA ALA A 20 -4.15 -15.64 -2.34
C ALA A 20 -3.63 -14.87 -3.55
N VAL A 21 -4.47 -14.60 -4.55
CA VAL A 21 -4.11 -13.75 -5.70
C VAL A 21 -3.77 -12.34 -5.25
N ALA A 22 -4.57 -11.74 -4.34
CA ALA A 22 -4.28 -10.43 -3.78
C ALA A 22 -2.96 -10.42 -2.97
N LEU A 23 -2.68 -11.48 -2.19
CA LEU A 23 -1.41 -11.65 -1.47
C LEU A 23 -0.22 -11.78 -2.42
N LEU A 24 -0.36 -12.53 -3.52
CA LEU A 24 0.69 -12.66 -4.53
C LEU A 24 0.98 -11.32 -5.20
N ALA A 25 -0.06 -10.60 -5.61
CA ALA A 25 0.09 -9.25 -6.19
C ALA A 25 0.78 -8.29 -5.21
N MET A 26 0.44 -8.36 -3.93
CA MET A 26 1.08 -7.58 -2.87
C MET A 26 2.56 -7.95 -2.71
N ALA A 27 2.89 -9.25 -2.68
CA ALA A 27 4.28 -9.70 -2.58
C ALA A 27 5.12 -9.25 -3.79
N CYS A 28 4.58 -9.35 -5.00
CA CYS A 28 5.21 -8.82 -6.20
C CYS A 28 5.45 -7.30 -6.12
N PHE A 29 4.44 -6.55 -5.67
CA PHE A 29 4.56 -5.10 -5.50
C PHE A 29 5.66 -4.74 -4.47
N HIS A 30 5.67 -5.41 -3.32
CA HIS A 30 6.69 -5.18 -2.29
C HIS A 30 8.09 -5.57 -2.75
N THR A 31 8.24 -6.64 -3.54
CA THR A 31 9.54 -6.97 -4.17
C THR A 31 10.04 -5.83 -5.07
N VAL A 32 9.16 -5.24 -5.90
CA VAL A 32 9.52 -4.09 -6.73
C VAL A 32 9.89 -2.88 -5.87
N TRP A 33 9.16 -2.66 -4.77
CA TRP A 33 9.46 -1.59 -3.81
C TRP A 33 10.81 -1.81 -3.12
N ASP A 34 11.09 -3.03 -2.64
CA ASP A 34 12.34 -3.40 -1.97
C ASP A 34 13.56 -3.23 -2.90
N LEU A 35 13.42 -3.67 -4.16
CA LEU A 35 14.46 -3.49 -5.18
C LEU A 35 14.78 -2.00 -5.41
N GLY A 36 13.76 -1.16 -5.45
CA GLY A 36 13.93 0.30 -5.58
C GLY A 36 14.49 0.94 -4.31
N ALA A 37 13.99 0.55 -3.13
CA ALA A 37 14.42 1.07 -1.84
C ALA A 37 15.88 0.74 -1.51
N LEU A 38 16.36 -0.42 -1.97
CA LEU A 38 17.76 -0.86 -1.82
C LEU A 38 18.64 -0.50 -3.02
N HIS A 39 18.17 0.39 -3.89
CA HIS A 39 18.91 0.87 -5.06
C HIS A 39 19.40 -0.23 -6.03
N LEU A 40 18.73 -1.39 -6.08
CA LEU A 40 19.03 -2.46 -7.01
C LEU A 40 18.46 -2.21 -8.41
N THR A 41 17.45 -1.35 -8.51
CA THR A 41 16.90 -0.86 -9.79
C THR A 41 17.27 0.60 -10.00
N PRO A 42 17.34 1.07 -11.28
CA PRO A 42 17.69 2.46 -11.57
C PRO A 42 16.75 3.49 -10.94
N GLU A 43 15.50 3.13 -10.69
CA GLU A 43 14.50 3.96 -10.01
C GLU A 43 13.54 3.09 -9.20
N ASN A 44 12.88 3.68 -8.22
CA ASN A 44 11.84 2.98 -7.47
C ASN A 44 10.52 3.01 -8.27
N TYR A 45 10.29 1.95 -9.05
CA TYR A 45 9.10 1.81 -9.89
C TYR A 45 7.79 1.78 -9.10
N ALA A 46 7.82 1.36 -7.83
CA ALA A 46 6.66 1.38 -6.95
C ALA A 46 6.17 2.82 -6.66
N GLY A 47 7.07 3.80 -6.69
CA GLY A 47 6.76 5.23 -6.54
C GLY A 47 6.23 5.93 -7.80
N THR A 48 6.24 5.27 -8.96
CA THR A 48 5.70 5.82 -10.21
C THR A 48 4.16 5.92 -10.16
N PRO A 49 3.53 6.71 -11.05
CA PRO A 49 2.06 6.75 -11.14
C PRO A 49 1.43 5.36 -11.32
N THR A 50 2.02 4.52 -12.17
CA THR A 50 1.57 3.13 -12.39
C THR A 50 1.78 2.26 -11.16
N GLY A 51 2.91 2.39 -10.47
CA GLY A 51 3.18 1.70 -9.21
C GLY A 51 2.19 2.08 -8.12
N ARG A 52 1.90 3.38 -7.96
CA ARG A 52 0.88 3.85 -7.01
C ARG A 52 -0.52 3.33 -7.35
N ALA A 53 -0.91 3.33 -8.63
CA ALA A 53 -2.18 2.78 -9.06
C ALA A 53 -2.28 1.27 -8.76
N ALA A 54 -1.19 0.52 -8.98
CA ALA A 54 -1.11 -0.90 -8.62
C ALA A 54 -1.27 -1.10 -7.11
N ALA A 55 -0.56 -0.33 -6.27
CA ALA A 55 -0.69 -0.37 -4.81
C ALA A 55 -2.13 -0.12 -4.36
N GLN A 56 -2.78 0.91 -4.94
CA GLN A 56 -4.18 1.24 -4.65
C GLN A 56 -5.13 0.11 -5.07
N GLY A 57 -4.93 -0.49 -6.24
CA GLY A 57 -5.72 -1.63 -6.70
C GLY A 57 -5.58 -2.85 -5.81
N ILE A 58 -4.36 -3.16 -5.36
CA ILE A 58 -4.07 -4.26 -4.44
C ILE A 58 -4.73 -4.01 -3.09
N ALA A 59 -4.50 -2.85 -2.47
CA ALA A 59 -5.12 -2.50 -1.19
C ALA A 59 -6.64 -2.50 -1.29
N GLY A 60 -7.20 -1.95 -2.37
CA GLY A 60 -8.64 -1.94 -2.63
C GLY A 60 -9.23 -3.35 -2.73
N SER A 61 -8.54 -4.26 -3.41
CA SER A 61 -8.98 -5.66 -3.53
C SER A 61 -9.07 -6.35 -2.16
N PHE A 62 -8.09 -6.12 -1.27
CA PHE A 62 -8.14 -6.62 0.11
C PHE A 62 -9.33 -6.05 0.87
N LEU A 63 -9.60 -4.75 0.77
CA LEU A 63 -10.70 -4.11 1.49
C LEU A 63 -12.07 -4.58 0.99
N VAL A 64 -12.24 -4.78 -0.31
CA VAL A 64 -13.45 -5.43 -0.86
C VAL A 64 -13.60 -6.85 -0.31
N LEU A 65 -12.53 -7.64 -0.28
CA LEU A 65 -12.56 -8.99 0.29
C LEU A 65 -12.81 -8.99 1.82
N VAL A 66 -12.44 -7.93 2.54
CA VAL A 66 -12.82 -7.73 3.95
C VAL A 66 -14.32 -7.58 4.08
N GLY A 67 -14.95 -6.73 3.25
CA GLY A 67 -16.41 -6.53 3.23
C GLY A 67 -17.16 -7.83 2.91
N VAL A 68 -16.74 -8.56 1.88
CA VAL A 68 -17.28 -9.92 1.56
C VAL A 68 -17.13 -10.86 2.75
N GLY A 69 -15.97 -10.83 3.42
CA GLY A 69 -15.70 -11.64 4.60
C GLY A 69 -16.59 -11.31 5.81
N LEU A 70 -16.96 -10.05 5.99
CA LEU A 70 -17.91 -9.62 7.02
C LEU A 70 -19.30 -10.21 6.76
N VAL A 71 -19.77 -10.21 5.52
CA VAL A 71 -21.04 -10.83 5.13
C VAL A 71 -21.02 -12.34 5.36
N LEU A 72 -19.95 -13.02 4.96
CA LEU A 72 -19.80 -14.47 5.16
C LEU A 72 -19.86 -14.87 6.64
N MET A 73 -19.29 -14.04 7.53
CA MET A 73 -19.22 -14.35 8.95
C MET A 73 -20.46 -13.92 9.72
N ASN A 74 -21.08 -12.78 9.36
CA ASN A 74 -22.11 -12.12 10.15
C ASN A 74 -23.43 -11.89 9.41
N GLY A 75 -23.57 -12.31 8.15
CA GLY A 75 -24.75 -12.02 7.31
C GLY A 75 -26.07 -12.60 7.83
N ARG A 76 -26.03 -13.55 8.77
CA ARG A 76 -27.21 -14.14 9.44
C ARG A 76 -27.38 -13.66 10.89
N GLY A 77 -26.60 -12.67 11.31
CA GLY A 77 -26.53 -12.14 12.65
C GLY A 77 -25.08 -12.04 13.14
N VAL A 78 -24.80 -11.07 14.01
CA VAL A 78 -23.43 -10.82 14.51
C VAL A 78 -22.95 -11.99 15.36
N GLN A 79 -21.91 -12.65 14.89
CA GLN A 79 -21.22 -13.73 15.60
C GLN A 79 -20.14 -13.12 16.52
N LEU A 80 -20.53 -12.70 17.72
CA LEU A 80 -19.70 -11.84 18.59
C LEU A 80 -18.33 -12.47 18.89
N ARG A 81 -18.29 -13.73 19.37
CA ARG A 81 -17.01 -14.41 19.72
C ARG A 81 -16.06 -14.58 18.51
N PRO A 82 -16.49 -15.10 17.35
CA PRO A 82 -15.63 -15.16 16.14
C PRO A 82 -15.19 -13.81 15.66
N THR A 83 -16.09 -12.80 15.67
CA THR A 83 -15.78 -11.42 15.24
C THR A 83 -14.73 -10.79 16.14
N LEU A 84 -14.87 -10.88 17.46
CA LEU A 84 -13.89 -10.36 18.42
C LEU A 84 -12.53 -11.05 18.29
N ARG A 85 -12.52 -12.38 18.12
CA ARG A 85 -11.27 -13.13 17.89
C ARG A 85 -10.57 -12.71 16.59
N ARG A 86 -11.33 -12.47 15.54
CA ARG A 86 -10.80 -11.95 14.27
C ARG A 86 -10.25 -10.54 14.44
N LEU A 87 -11.03 -9.67 15.08
CA LEU A 87 -10.65 -8.28 15.34
C LEU A 87 -9.38 -8.21 16.20
N GLY A 88 -9.30 -8.97 17.28
CA GLY A 88 -8.12 -9.02 18.15
C GLY A 88 -6.86 -9.47 17.41
N ARG A 89 -6.97 -10.47 16.50
CA ARG A 89 -5.82 -10.89 15.68
C ARG A 89 -5.38 -9.80 14.69
N ILE A 90 -6.33 -9.10 14.06
CA ILE A 90 -6.02 -8.02 13.12
C ILE A 90 -5.43 -6.82 13.86
N ALA A 91 -6.03 -6.40 14.97
CA ALA A 91 -5.52 -5.31 15.79
C ALA A 91 -4.14 -5.62 16.40
N GLY A 92 -3.92 -6.86 16.86
CA GLY A 92 -2.61 -7.32 17.30
C GLY A 92 -1.56 -7.29 16.19
N GLY A 93 -1.94 -7.71 14.96
CA GLY A 93 -1.08 -7.58 13.78
C GLY A 93 -0.79 -6.13 13.41
N ALA A 94 -1.78 -5.25 13.48
CA ALA A 94 -1.61 -3.81 13.26
C ALA A 94 -0.61 -3.20 14.26
N LEU A 95 -0.79 -3.49 15.55
CA LEU A 95 0.12 -3.05 16.60
C LEU A 95 1.54 -3.58 16.39
N LEU A 96 1.69 -4.87 16.02
CA LEU A 96 2.99 -5.45 15.71
C LEU A 96 3.70 -4.69 14.57
N VAL A 97 2.98 -4.37 13.48
CA VAL A 97 3.53 -3.59 12.35
C VAL A 97 3.95 -2.19 12.82
N THR A 98 3.12 -1.51 13.63
CA THR A 98 3.47 -0.20 14.18
C THR A 98 4.76 -0.27 15.01
N LEU A 99 4.85 -1.21 15.94
CA LEU A 99 6.03 -1.35 16.81
C LEU A 99 7.28 -1.72 16.00
N ALA A 100 7.17 -2.67 15.07
CA ALA A 100 8.30 -3.07 14.22
C ALA A 100 8.78 -1.91 13.34
N THR A 101 7.86 -1.20 12.67
CA THR A 101 8.23 -0.07 11.81
C THR A 101 8.71 1.15 12.61
N ARG A 102 8.28 1.33 13.85
CA ARG A 102 8.79 2.37 14.76
C ARG A 102 10.27 2.16 15.08
N VAL A 103 10.72 0.91 15.12
CA VAL A 103 12.13 0.56 15.36
C VAL A 103 12.95 0.68 14.07
N VAL A 104 12.43 0.16 12.95
CA VAL A 104 13.19 0.07 11.68
C VAL A 104 13.15 1.38 10.89
N PHE A 105 12.02 2.10 10.93
CA PHE A 105 11.77 3.34 10.17
C PHE A 105 11.18 4.44 11.08
N PRO A 106 11.92 4.97 12.06
CA PRO A 106 11.39 5.88 13.10
C PRO A 106 10.73 7.14 12.50
N ASP A 107 11.24 7.66 11.37
CA ASP A 107 10.73 8.86 10.71
C ASP A 107 9.56 8.60 9.74
N ALA A 108 9.23 7.34 9.49
CA ALA A 108 8.20 6.93 8.55
C ALA A 108 7.45 5.66 9.02
N TYR A 109 7.31 5.48 10.34
CA TYR A 109 6.63 4.31 10.90
C TYR A 109 5.15 4.27 10.52
N VAL A 110 4.58 3.07 10.52
CA VAL A 110 3.18 2.85 10.18
C VAL A 110 2.30 3.12 11.41
N PHE A 111 1.66 4.28 11.46
CA PHE A 111 0.71 4.62 12.53
C PHE A 111 -0.73 4.23 12.16
N PHE A 112 -1.10 4.28 10.86
CA PHE A 112 -2.42 3.90 10.37
C PHE A 112 -2.33 3.32 8.96
N GLY A 113 -1.87 2.06 8.86
CA GLY A 113 -1.81 1.29 7.62
C GLY A 113 -3.04 0.42 7.38
N ILE A 114 -2.95 -0.46 6.38
CA ILE A 114 -4.10 -1.26 5.92
C ILE A 114 -4.71 -2.16 7.04
N LEU A 115 -3.91 -2.74 7.94
CA LEU A 115 -4.44 -3.54 9.05
C LEU A 115 -5.23 -2.70 10.05
N HIS A 116 -4.80 -1.46 10.33
CA HIS A 116 -5.54 -0.51 11.16
C HIS A 116 -6.89 -0.16 10.52
N CYS A 117 -6.85 0.18 9.23
CA CYS A 117 -8.07 0.43 8.45
C CYS A 117 -9.01 -0.78 8.48
N ILE A 118 -8.52 -2.00 8.25
CA ILE A 118 -9.33 -3.23 8.30
C ILE A 118 -9.93 -3.44 9.69
N ALA A 119 -9.18 -3.20 10.77
CA ALA A 119 -9.67 -3.36 12.13
C ALA A 119 -10.84 -2.41 12.40
N VAL A 120 -10.65 -1.11 12.17
CA VAL A 120 -11.68 -0.08 12.39
C VAL A 120 -12.86 -0.29 11.43
N ALA A 121 -12.60 -0.49 10.13
CA ALA A 121 -13.63 -0.73 9.13
C ALA A 121 -14.46 -1.99 9.41
N SER A 122 -13.84 -3.03 10.03
CA SER A 122 -14.58 -4.23 10.43
C SER A 122 -15.61 -3.95 11.53
N VAL A 123 -15.35 -2.99 12.42
CA VAL A 123 -16.28 -2.59 13.48
C VAL A 123 -17.39 -1.70 12.92
N ILE A 124 -17.01 -0.59 12.26
CA ILE A 124 -17.98 0.38 11.73
C ILE A 124 -18.78 -0.17 10.56
N GLY A 125 -18.31 -1.22 9.90
CA GLY A 125 -19.01 -1.93 8.83
C GLY A 125 -20.13 -2.86 9.31
N LEU A 126 -20.15 -3.27 10.59
CA LEU A 126 -21.16 -4.21 11.10
C LEU A 126 -22.61 -3.73 10.93
N PRO A 127 -22.98 -2.48 11.25
CA PRO A 127 -24.33 -1.97 11.02
C PRO A 127 -24.77 -2.07 9.55
N PHE A 128 -23.86 -1.84 8.61
CA PHE A 128 -24.14 -1.86 7.17
C PHE A 128 -24.49 -3.27 6.63
N LEU A 129 -24.22 -4.31 7.39
CA LEU A 129 -24.65 -5.67 7.05
C LEU A 129 -26.18 -5.81 7.07
N PHE A 130 -26.87 -4.99 7.86
CA PHE A 130 -28.31 -5.07 8.11
C PHE A 130 -29.10 -3.94 7.44
N LEU A 131 -28.43 -2.85 7.03
CA LEU A 131 -29.04 -1.75 6.29
C LEU A 131 -29.43 -2.22 4.86
N PRO A 132 -30.41 -1.58 4.19
CA PRO A 132 -30.68 -1.84 2.77
C PRO A 132 -29.42 -1.70 1.93
N TRP A 133 -29.19 -2.60 0.98
CA TRP A 133 -27.97 -2.60 0.16
C TRP A 133 -27.75 -1.28 -0.59
N LEU A 134 -28.86 -0.62 -1.01
CA LEU A 134 -28.80 0.67 -1.70
C LEU A 134 -28.26 1.77 -0.76
N VAL A 135 -28.68 1.78 0.51
CA VAL A 135 -28.17 2.73 1.52
C VAL A 135 -26.66 2.50 1.74
N THR A 136 -26.24 1.22 1.81
CA THR A 136 -24.83 0.87 1.95
C THR A 136 -24.03 1.32 0.72
N LEU A 137 -24.60 1.17 -0.49
CA LEU A 137 -23.95 1.62 -1.73
C LEU A 137 -23.85 3.15 -1.81
N LEU A 138 -24.90 3.87 -1.43
CA LEU A 138 -24.89 5.34 -1.38
C LEU A 138 -23.87 5.85 -0.34
N ALA A 139 -23.79 5.21 0.82
CA ALA A 139 -22.76 5.51 1.81
C ALA A 139 -21.34 5.25 1.26
N ALA A 140 -21.14 4.14 0.53
CA ALA A 140 -19.87 3.86 -0.14
C ALA A 140 -19.51 4.97 -1.14
N ALA A 141 -20.45 5.38 -1.99
CA ALA A 141 -20.24 6.43 -2.97
C ALA A 141 -19.91 7.78 -2.30
N ALA A 142 -20.63 8.13 -1.22
CA ALA A 142 -20.37 9.35 -0.46
C ALA A 142 -18.97 9.35 0.17
N ILE A 143 -18.53 8.22 0.74
CA ILE A 143 -17.20 8.08 1.36
C ILE A 143 -16.10 8.15 0.29
N LEU A 144 -16.31 7.53 -0.88
CA LEU A 144 -15.35 7.59 -1.98
C LEU A 144 -15.24 9.00 -2.58
N ALA A 145 -16.34 9.76 -2.62
CA ALA A 145 -16.36 11.13 -3.10
C ALA A 145 -15.85 12.16 -2.07
N ALA A 146 -15.90 11.84 -0.76
CA ALA A 146 -15.61 12.78 0.31
C ALA A 146 -14.25 13.50 0.18
N PRO A 147 -13.12 12.88 -0.23
CA PRO A 147 -11.84 13.59 -0.38
C PRO A 147 -11.85 14.70 -1.44
N HIS A 148 -12.82 14.67 -2.37
CA HIS A 148 -12.93 15.67 -3.43
C HIS A 148 -13.76 16.90 -3.02
N VAL A 149 -14.60 16.76 -1.98
CA VAL A 149 -15.55 17.79 -1.54
C VAL A 149 -15.32 18.28 -0.12
N VAL A 150 -14.62 17.49 0.71
CA VAL A 150 -14.38 17.81 2.12
C VAL A 150 -12.88 17.96 2.32
N GLN A 151 -12.42 19.21 2.47
CA GLN A 151 -11.05 19.54 2.86
C GLN A 151 -11.09 20.71 3.82
N ALA A 152 -10.53 20.56 5.01
CA ALA A 152 -10.49 21.62 6.01
C ALA A 152 -9.16 21.55 6.78
N ASP A 153 -8.61 22.72 7.14
CA ASP A 153 -7.29 22.83 7.77
C ASP A 153 -7.24 22.16 9.16
N TRP A 154 -8.36 22.13 9.90
CA TRP A 154 -8.43 21.42 11.17
C TRP A 154 -8.31 19.90 11.05
N LEU A 155 -8.55 19.34 9.85
CA LEU A 155 -8.34 17.90 9.55
C LEU A 155 -6.87 17.54 9.38
N ASP A 156 -5.98 18.51 9.27
CA ASP A 156 -4.53 18.31 9.23
C ASP A 156 -3.92 18.03 10.62
N ALA A 157 -4.73 18.12 11.69
CA ALA A 157 -4.28 17.74 13.03
C ALA A 157 -3.83 16.25 13.05
N PRO A 158 -2.65 15.93 13.64
CA PRO A 158 -2.11 14.56 13.65
C PRO A 158 -3.08 13.51 14.21
N ALA A 159 -3.89 13.87 15.18
CA ALA A 159 -4.93 13.01 15.77
C ALA A 159 -6.02 12.60 14.76
N LEU A 160 -6.21 13.34 13.68
CA LEU A 160 -7.23 13.12 12.65
C LEU A 160 -6.69 12.53 11.35
N TRP A 161 -5.39 12.31 11.22
CA TRP A 161 -4.79 11.74 10.02
C TRP A 161 -5.39 10.38 9.64
N PHE A 162 -5.86 9.59 10.62
CA PHE A 162 -6.52 8.32 10.35
C PHE A 162 -7.81 8.45 9.52
N LEU A 163 -8.43 9.64 9.48
CA LEU A 163 -9.62 9.91 8.66
C LEU A 163 -9.28 10.02 7.17
N GLY A 164 -8.16 10.65 6.80
CA GLY A 164 -7.74 10.82 5.40
C GLY A 164 -8.39 11.98 4.66
N LEU A 165 -8.90 12.99 5.37
CA LEU A 165 -9.55 14.18 4.81
C LEU A 165 -8.70 15.46 4.95
N GLY A 166 -7.51 15.35 5.52
CA GLY A 166 -6.56 16.46 5.58
C GLY A 166 -5.89 16.72 4.23
N ARG A 167 -5.34 17.92 4.08
CA ARG A 167 -4.54 18.33 2.90
C ARG A 167 -3.11 17.80 2.95
N VAL A 168 -2.61 17.58 4.15
CA VAL A 168 -1.25 17.09 4.40
C VAL A 168 -1.24 15.57 4.45
N THR A 169 -0.49 14.94 3.54
CA THR A 169 -0.25 13.50 3.61
C THR A 169 0.89 13.25 4.59
N PRO A 170 0.66 12.48 5.67
CA PRO A 170 1.69 12.19 6.65
C PRO A 170 2.81 11.32 6.05
N ARG A 171 4.03 11.49 6.56
CA ARG A 171 5.17 10.68 6.16
C ARG A 171 5.11 9.33 6.88
N THR A 172 4.76 8.29 6.14
CA THR A 172 4.66 6.91 6.65
C THR A 172 4.80 5.90 5.51
N ASN A 173 5.29 4.70 5.81
CA ASN A 173 5.52 3.65 4.81
C ASN A 173 4.24 2.93 4.36
N ASP A 174 3.16 2.99 5.16
CA ASP A 174 1.84 2.48 4.79
C ASP A 174 0.78 3.45 5.32
N TYR A 175 0.00 4.05 4.41
CA TYR A 175 -1.07 4.96 4.78
C TYR A 175 -2.35 4.60 4.06
N VAL A 176 -3.28 4.02 4.82
CA VAL A 176 -4.60 3.60 4.34
C VAL A 176 -5.66 4.17 5.29
N PRO A 177 -5.96 5.49 5.19
CA PRO A 177 -6.93 6.13 6.07
C PRO A 177 -8.34 5.63 5.81
N LEU A 178 -9.28 5.90 6.74
CA LEU A 178 -10.66 5.43 6.61
C LEU A 178 -11.34 5.96 5.35
N VAL A 179 -11.15 7.22 5.04
CA VAL A 179 -11.68 7.86 3.82
C VAL A 179 -10.53 8.00 2.82
N PRO A 180 -10.68 7.51 1.61
CA PRO A 180 -11.88 6.90 1.01
C PRO A 180 -11.99 5.38 1.19
N TRP A 181 -11.05 4.71 1.82
CA TRP A 181 -10.83 3.27 1.79
C TRP A 181 -11.97 2.44 2.42
N PHE A 182 -12.68 2.97 3.42
CA PHE A 182 -13.86 2.32 3.98
C PHE A 182 -14.99 2.15 2.95
N GLY A 183 -15.08 3.05 1.98
CA GLY A 183 -16.02 2.92 0.85
C GLY A 183 -15.86 1.59 0.11
N LEU A 184 -14.61 1.10 -0.07
CA LEU A 184 -14.34 -0.20 -0.71
C LEU A 184 -14.77 -1.38 0.15
N VAL A 185 -14.70 -1.26 1.49
CA VAL A 185 -15.26 -2.28 2.39
C VAL A 185 -16.78 -2.33 2.26
N LEU A 186 -17.45 -1.19 2.16
CA LEU A 186 -18.89 -1.12 1.93
C LEU A 186 -19.29 -1.70 0.55
N ILE A 187 -18.52 -1.42 -0.51
CA ILE A 187 -18.70 -2.09 -1.81
C ILE A 187 -18.57 -3.61 -1.64
N GLY A 188 -17.59 -4.07 -0.87
CA GLY A 188 -17.42 -5.49 -0.55
C GLY A 188 -18.62 -6.09 0.20
N ILE A 189 -19.24 -5.33 1.12
CA ILE A 189 -20.47 -5.75 1.80
C ILE A 189 -21.61 -5.89 0.79
N VAL A 190 -21.83 -4.91 -0.08
CA VAL A 190 -22.86 -4.97 -1.13
C VAL A 190 -22.61 -6.15 -2.06
N ALA A 191 -21.38 -6.29 -2.57
CA ALA A 191 -20.98 -7.39 -3.44
C ALA A 191 -21.18 -8.76 -2.76
N GLY A 192 -20.85 -8.87 -1.46
CA GLY A 192 -21.10 -10.08 -0.68
C GLY A 192 -22.58 -10.39 -0.55
N ARG A 193 -23.42 -9.41 -0.21
CA ARG A 193 -24.86 -9.62 -0.04
C ARG A 193 -25.57 -10.02 -1.33
N LEU A 194 -25.20 -9.40 -2.44
CA LEU A 194 -25.84 -9.67 -3.75
C LEU A 194 -25.18 -10.87 -4.46
N GLY A 195 -23.87 -11.01 -4.37
CA GLY A 195 -23.10 -11.98 -5.13
C GLY A 195 -22.99 -13.37 -4.48
N LEU A 196 -22.86 -13.45 -3.14
CA LEU A 196 -22.69 -14.75 -2.48
C LEU A 196 -23.84 -15.74 -2.70
N PRO A 197 -25.13 -15.33 -2.74
CA PRO A 197 -26.22 -16.26 -3.06
C PRO A 197 -26.12 -16.83 -4.49
N ALA A 198 -25.72 -16.02 -5.46
CA ALA A 198 -25.48 -16.46 -6.83
C ALA A 198 -24.24 -17.35 -6.92
N LEU A 199 -23.15 -16.96 -6.25
CA LEU A 199 -21.93 -17.75 -6.17
C LEU A 199 -22.20 -19.13 -5.56
N ALA A 200 -22.98 -19.20 -4.47
CA ALA A 200 -23.32 -20.46 -3.81
C ALA A 200 -24.07 -21.45 -4.70
N ARG A 201 -24.79 -20.96 -5.71
CA ARG A 201 -25.52 -21.80 -6.73
C ARG A 201 -24.65 -22.11 -7.95
N SER A 202 -23.50 -21.49 -8.08
CA SER A 202 -22.62 -21.63 -9.24
C SER A 202 -21.67 -22.83 -9.10
N ARG A 203 -21.12 -23.28 -10.24
CA ARG A 203 -20.05 -24.30 -10.25
C ARG A 203 -18.79 -23.89 -9.47
N LEU A 204 -18.58 -22.57 -9.29
CA LEU A 204 -17.46 -22.04 -8.52
C LEU A 204 -17.58 -22.36 -7.01
N ALA A 205 -18.81 -22.50 -6.47
CA ALA A 205 -18.97 -22.91 -5.07
C ALA A 205 -18.52 -24.36 -4.83
N ALA A 206 -18.69 -25.21 -5.82
CA ALA A 206 -18.27 -26.61 -5.77
C ALA A 206 -16.78 -26.80 -6.15
N TRP A 207 -16.09 -25.72 -6.53
CA TRP A 207 -14.69 -25.83 -6.91
C TRP A 207 -13.82 -26.21 -5.71
N THR A 208 -13.02 -27.25 -5.91
CA THR A 208 -12.05 -27.75 -4.92
C THR A 208 -10.65 -27.70 -5.50
N PRO A 209 -9.64 -27.32 -4.70
CA PRO A 209 -8.25 -27.27 -5.16
C PRO A 209 -7.71 -28.69 -5.36
N ARG A 210 -7.50 -29.08 -6.63
CA ARG A 210 -7.05 -30.45 -6.99
C ARG A 210 -5.55 -30.59 -7.12
N ASN A 211 -4.87 -29.59 -7.66
CA ASN A 211 -3.42 -29.58 -7.81
C ASN A 211 -2.68 -28.93 -6.62
N ALA A 212 -1.36 -29.12 -6.52
CA ALA A 212 -0.55 -28.60 -5.43
C ALA A 212 -0.57 -27.06 -5.35
N ILE A 213 -0.54 -26.37 -6.49
CA ILE A 213 -0.56 -24.90 -6.58
C ILE A 213 -1.88 -24.37 -6.02
N ALA A 214 -3.03 -24.92 -6.44
CA ALA A 214 -4.33 -24.50 -5.95
C ALA A 214 -4.51 -24.77 -4.46
N ARG A 215 -3.99 -25.91 -3.93
CA ARG A 215 -4.00 -26.23 -2.50
C ARG A 215 -3.14 -25.25 -1.71
N PHE A 216 -1.94 -24.96 -2.19
CA PHE A 216 -1.07 -23.95 -1.56
C PHE A 216 -1.70 -22.56 -1.58
N ALA A 217 -2.25 -22.12 -2.72
CA ALA A 217 -2.93 -20.83 -2.83
C ALA A 217 -4.10 -20.72 -1.85
N THR A 218 -5.00 -21.71 -1.80
CA THR A 218 -6.11 -21.68 -0.85
C THR A 218 -5.65 -21.76 0.61
N PHE A 219 -4.56 -22.45 0.90
CA PHE A 219 -3.94 -22.45 2.22
C PHE A 219 -3.41 -21.07 2.58
N ALA A 220 -2.65 -20.42 1.69
CA ALA A 220 -2.14 -19.05 1.88
C ALA A 220 -3.27 -18.03 2.07
N GLY A 221 -4.32 -18.10 1.23
CA GLY A 221 -5.50 -17.24 1.36
C GLY A 221 -6.25 -17.43 2.68
N ARG A 222 -6.33 -18.67 3.18
CA ARG A 222 -6.92 -19.00 4.49
C ARG A 222 -6.14 -18.38 5.63
N HIS A 223 -4.81 -18.34 5.54
CA HIS A 223 -3.89 -17.80 6.53
C HIS A 223 -3.38 -16.40 6.14
N SER A 224 -4.21 -15.64 5.42
CA SER A 224 -3.82 -14.37 4.79
C SER A 224 -3.18 -13.36 5.75
N LEU A 225 -3.61 -13.28 7.01
CA LEU A 225 -2.99 -12.40 8.00
C LEU A 225 -1.55 -12.83 8.33
N ALA A 226 -1.30 -14.12 8.51
CA ALA A 226 0.06 -14.61 8.79
C ALA A 226 0.98 -14.38 7.59
N VAL A 227 0.50 -14.71 6.38
CA VAL A 227 1.24 -14.46 5.15
C VAL A 227 1.53 -12.96 4.98
N TYR A 228 0.53 -12.10 5.26
CA TYR A 228 0.70 -10.65 5.26
C TYR A 228 1.79 -10.18 6.23
N LEU A 229 1.85 -10.69 7.44
CA LEU A 229 2.83 -10.25 8.44
C LEU A 229 4.24 -10.75 8.14
N ILE A 230 4.37 -11.94 7.53
CA ILE A 230 5.66 -12.59 7.31
C ILE A 230 6.29 -12.19 5.97
N HIS A 231 5.47 -11.91 4.92
CA HIS A 231 6.00 -11.73 3.57
C HIS A 231 7.03 -10.60 3.48
N GLN A 232 6.74 -9.43 4.05
CA GLN A 232 7.60 -8.26 3.92
C GLN A 232 8.96 -8.42 4.64
N PRO A 233 9.04 -8.86 5.90
CA PRO A 233 10.33 -9.16 6.52
C PRO A 233 11.16 -10.19 5.74
N VAL A 234 10.52 -11.22 5.19
CA VAL A 234 11.21 -12.26 4.40
C VAL A 234 11.69 -11.69 3.07
N LEU A 235 10.83 -11.00 2.31
CA LEU A 235 11.19 -10.41 1.01
C LEU A 235 12.30 -9.37 1.19
N PHE A 236 12.12 -8.43 2.11
CA PHE A 236 13.12 -7.40 2.37
C PHE A 236 14.46 -8.01 2.80
N GLY A 237 14.44 -9.01 3.68
CA GLY A 237 15.65 -9.72 4.10
C GLY A 237 16.37 -10.41 2.93
N LEU A 238 15.63 -11.09 2.04
CA LEU A 238 16.20 -11.74 0.85
C LEU A 238 16.79 -10.73 -0.13
N VAL A 239 16.06 -9.65 -0.43
CA VAL A 239 16.52 -8.59 -1.33
C VAL A 239 17.72 -7.83 -0.71
N PHE A 240 17.71 -7.61 0.61
CA PHE A 240 18.84 -7.02 1.33
C PHE A 240 20.09 -7.89 1.22
N LEU A 241 19.98 -9.20 1.44
CA LEU A 241 21.11 -10.13 1.26
C LEU A 241 21.62 -10.14 -0.18
N ALA A 242 20.72 -10.10 -1.16
CA ALA A 242 21.11 -9.99 -2.56
C ALA A 242 21.87 -8.67 -2.80
N ALA A 243 21.42 -7.56 -2.23
CA ALA A 243 22.08 -6.26 -2.37
C ALA A 243 23.52 -6.27 -1.80
N GLN A 244 23.79 -7.03 -0.71
CA GLN A 244 25.14 -7.16 -0.16
C GLN A 244 26.10 -7.88 -1.11
N VAL A 245 25.58 -8.76 -1.98
CA VAL A 245 26.40 -9.53 -2.94
C VAL A 245 26.56 -8.78 -4.27
N THR A 246 25.48 -8.16 -4.78
CA THR A 246 25.48 -7.52 -6.10
C THR A 246 25.94 -6.07 -6.09
N GLY A 247 25.87 -5.41 -4.93
CA GLY A 247 26.01 -3.95 -4.82
C GLY A 247 24.82 -3.18 -5.42
N PRO A 248 24.76 -1.85 -5.22
CA PRO A 248 23.74 -0.99 -5.78
C PRO A 248 23.89 -0.85 -7.30
N ASN A 249 22.78 -0.54 -7.99
CA ASN A 249 22.80 -0.25 -9.41
C ASN A 249 23.50 1.10 -9.68
N PRO A 250 24.55 1.17 -10.51
CA PRO A 250 25.31 2.42 -10.75
C PRO A 250 24.45 3.57 -11.27
N LYS A 251 23.33 3.27 -11.93
CA LYS A 251 22.39 4.29 -12.45
C LYS A 251 21.41 4.79 -11.40
N ALA A 252 21.27 4.11 -10.26
CA ALA A 252 20.30 4.47 -9.23
C ALA A 252 20.65 5.81 -8.57
N ALA A 253 21.91 6.00 -8.17
CA ALA A 253 22.38 7.24 -7.54
C ALA A 253 22.19 8.46 -8.46
N VAL A 254 22.54 8.32 -9.75
CA VAL A 254 22.37 9.39 -10.75
C VAL A 254 20.89 9.75 -10.93
N ARG A 255 20.01 8.75 -10.98
CA ARG A 255 18.56 9.00 -11.15
C ARG A 255 17.91 9.57 -9.90
N ALA A 256 18.31 9.09 -8.71
CA ALA A 256 17.87 9.66 -7.44
C ALA A 256 18.25 11.15 -7.35
N PHE A 257 19.52 11.48 -7.63
CA PHE A 257 19.99 12.87 -7.68
C PHE A 257 19.15 13.74 -8.63
N ARG A 258 18.87 13.25 -9.86
CA ARG A 258 18.03 13.97 -10.82
C ARG A 258 16.60 14.23 -10.31
N ALA A 259 16.01 13.25 -9.64
CA ALA A 259 14.66 13.37 -9.09
C ALA A 259 14.62 14.40 -7.95
N ASP A 260 15.58 14.34 -7.04
CA ASP A 260 15.69 15.26 -5.91
C ASP A 260 15.98 16.70 -6.37
N TYR A 261 16.93 16.86 -7.29
CA TYR A 261 17.26 18.17 -7.87
C TYR A 261 16.02 18.81 -8.54
N ARG A 262 15.31 18.06 -9.36
CA ARG A 262 14.07 18.54 -9.99
C ARG A 262 13.01 18.95 -8.98
N THR A 263 12.81 18.14 -7.95
CA THR A 263 11.82 18.41 -6.90
C THR A 263 12.18 19.68 -6.12
N LEU A 264 13.43 19.85 -5.75
CA LEU A 264 13.92 21.05 -5.05
C LEU A 264 13.83 22.29 -5.94
N CYS A 265 14.28 22.19 -7.19
CA CYS A 265 14.25 23.28 -8.15
C CYS A 265 12.82 23.78 -8.42
N THR A 266 11.87 22.88 -8.65
CA THR A 266 10.47 23.26 -8.90
C THR A 266 9.79 23.82 -7.64
N ARG A 267 10.09 23.29 -6.46
CA ARG A 267 9.61 23.84 -5.17
C ARG A 267 10.13 25.26 -4.91
N SER A 268 11.33 25.57 -5.40
CA SER A 268 11.92 26.93 -5.32
C SER A 268 11.40 27.87 -6.41
N GLY A 269 10.33 27.52 -7.13
CA GLY A 269 9.73 28.34 -8.17
C GLY A 269 10.42 28.28 -9.54
N GLY A 270 11.34 27.33 -9.74
CA GLY A 270 12.00 27.11 -11.02
C GLY A 270 11.05 26.55 -12.08
N ASP A 271 11.26 26.98 -13.33
CA ASP A 271 10.52 26.43 -14.49
C ASP A 271 10.79 24.92 -14.66
N ALA A 272 9.74 24.14 -14.92
CA ALA A 272 9.82 22.70 -15.00
C ALA A 272 10.78 22.17 -16.08
N THR A 273 10.91 22.90 -17.20
CA THR A 273 11.83 22.53 -18.29
C THR A 273 13.27 22.83 -17.92
N VAL A 274 13.54 24.03 -17.40
CA VAL A 274 14.88 24.41 -16.88
C VAL A 274 15.31 23.43 -15.78
N CYS A 275 14.46 23.17 -14.79
CA CYS A 275 14.77 22.23 -13.73
C CYS A 275 15.10 20.81 -14.24
N ARG A 276 14.42 20.37 -15.29
CA ARG A 276 14.68 19.06 -15.92
C ARG A 276 16.01 19.04 -16.67
N LEU A 277 16.32 20.08 -17.44
CA LEU A 277 17.57 20.19 -18.19
C LEU A 277 18.77 20.35 -17.25
N SER A 278 18.67 21.26 -16.28
CA SER A 278 19.70 21.48 -15.26
C SER A 278 19.99 20.20 -14.46
N ALA A 279 18.94 19.45 -14.07
CA ALA A 279 19.11 18.18 -13.35
C ALA A 279 19.89 17.14 -14.16
N ARG A 280 19.64 17.05 -15.47
CA ARG A 280 20.40 16.15 -16.38
C ARG A 280 21.85 16.59 -16.50
N CYS A 281 22.07 17.84 -16.86
CA CYS A 281 23.40 18.40 -17.02
C CYS A 281 24.24 18.22 -15.75
N THR A 282 23.72 18.67 -14.59
CA THR A 282 24.40 18.58 -13.30
C THR A 282 24.72 17.14 -12.92
N SER A 283 23.76 16.22 -13.08
CA SER A 283 23.99 14.81 -12.76
C SER A 283 25.06 14.17 -13.65
N ASP A 284 25.07 14.52 -14.95
CA ASP A 284 26.06 13.97 -15.89
C ASP A 284 27.45 14.54 -15.62
N ALA A 285 27.56 15.83 -15.26
CA ALA A 285 28.80 16.47 -14.87
C ALA A 285 29.37 15.85 -13.58
N LEU A 286 28.54 15.76 -12.53
CA LEU A 286 28.93 15.16 -11.23
C LEU A 286 29.31 13.69 -11.38
N ASN A 287 28.62 12.92 -12.24
CA ASN A 287 28.94 11.52 -12.49
C ASN A 287 30.27 11.36 -13.21
N ARG A 288 30.58 12.24 -14.18
CA ARG A 288 31.89 12.26 -14.87
C ARG A 288 33.06 12.56 -13.94
N GLU A 289 32.83 13.42 -12.92
CA GLU A 289 33.83 13.75 -11.92
C GLU A 289 33.85 12.75 -10.73
N GLY A 290 33.04 11.68 -10.77
CA GLY A 290 32.99 10.66 -9.72
C GLY A 290 32.44 11.17 -8.39
N LEU A 291 31.70 12.31 -8.40
CA LEU A 291 31.13 12.93 -7.21
C LEU A 291 29.80 12.32 -6.79
N ILE A 292 29.08 11.66 -7.71
CA ILE A 292 27.88 10.88 -7.36
C ILE A 292 28.32 9.52 -6.88
N ARG A 293 28.08 9.24 -5.59
CA ARG A 293 28.45 7.98 -4.95
C ARG A 293 27.28 7.00 -4.96
N GLU A 294 27.58 5.74 -5.18
CA GLU A 294 26.61 4.65 -5.18
C GLU A 294 26.00 4.39 -3.80
N ASP A 295 26.72 4.77 -2.73
CA ASP A 295 26.29 4.62 -1.34
C ASP A 295 25.33 5.72 -0.84
N GLY A 296 24.98 6.69 -1.69
CA GLY A 296 24.05 7.77 -1.38
C GLY A 296 24.56 8.77 -0.34
N ARG A 297 25.85 8.73 0.01
CA ARG A 297 26.43 9.68 0.98
C ARG A 297 26.43 11.10 0.42
N SER A 298 26.19 12.06 1.30
CA SER A 298 26.29 13.48 0.99
C SER A 298 27.72 13.87 0.58
N PHE A 299 27.84 14.91 -0.24
CA PHE A 299 29.12 15.47 -0.64
C PHE A 299 29.97 15.84 0.57
N LYS A 300 31.26 15.56 0.50
CA LYS A 300 32.22 16.09 1.46
C LYS A 300 32.26 17.62 1.36
N PRO A 301 32.72 18.35 2.43
CA PRO A 301 32.77 19.80 2.39
C PRO A 301 33.56 20.37 1.19
N GLU A 302 34.66 19.72 0.82
CA GLU A 302 35.51 20.04 -0.33
C GLU A 302 34.82 19.82 -1.69
N GLU A 303 33.95 18.79 -1.76
CA GLU A 303 33.20 18.45 -2.96
C GLU A 303 31.98 19.36 -3.17
N GLN A 304 31.43 19.91 -2.08
CA GLN A 304 30.23 20.76 -2.12
C GLN A 304 30.44 22.04 -2.96
N ALA A 305 31.62 22.67 -2.87
CA ALA A 305 31.90 23.84 -3.69
C ALA A 305 31.91 23.52 -5.17
N ARG A 306 32.53 22.40 -5.54
CA ARG A 306 32.54 21.93 -6.94
C ARG A 306 31.16 21.55 -7.43
N ALA A 307 30.39 20.85 -6.63
CA ALA A 307 29.02 20.46 -6.99
C ALA A 307 28.10 21.68 -7.20
N ARG A 308 28.25 22.73 -6.37
CA ARG A 308 27.52 24.00 -6.55
C ARG A 308 27.89 24.71 -7.84
N LEU A 309 29.17 24.77 -8.17
CA LEU A 309 29.65 25.40 -9.41
C LEU A 309 29.05 24.70 -10.63
N LEU A 310 29.16 23.36 -10.69
CA LEU A 310 28.58 22.57 -11.78
C LEU A 310 27.06 22.74 -11.88
N ALA A 311 26.38 22.83 -10.76
CA ALA A 311 24.92 23.05 -10.73
C ALA A 311 24.55 24.44 -11.27
N GLN A 312 25.37 25.46 -10.96
CA GLN A 312 25.18 26.84 -11.46
C GLN A 312 25.43 26.92 -12.97
N GLU A 313 26.56 26.40 -13.46
CA GLU A 313 26.88 26.35 -14.89
C GLU A 313 25.78 25.65 -15.70
N CYS A 314 25.30 24.52 -15.21
CA CYS A 314 24.23 23.77 -15.85
C CYS A 314 22.87 24.49 -15.83
N ARG A 315 22.63 25.32 -14.82
CA ARG A 315 21.42 26.14 -14.73
C ARG A 315 21.44 27.28 -15.72
N GLU A 316 22.56 28.01 -15.76
CA GLU A 316 22.77 29.12 -16.71
C GLU A 316 22.65 28.62 -18.15
N ALA A 317 23.25 27.48 -18.49
CA ALA A 317 23.11 26.85 -19.80
C ALA A 317 21.65 26.50 -20.12
N ALA A 318 20.90 25.92 -19.17
CA ALA A 318 19.51 25.56 -19.37
C ALA A 318 18.56 26.77 -19.47
N GLU A 319 18.93 27.93 -18.94
CA GLU A 319 18.20 29.20 -19.07
C GLU A 319 18.51 29.89 -20.39
N GLY A 320 19.75 29.74 -20.92
CA GLY A 320 20.18 30.31 -22.21
C GLY A 320 19.64 29.55 -23.44
N ASP A 321 19.25 28.29 -23.29
CA ASP A 321 18.65 27.47 -24.37
C ASP A 321 17.14 27.73 -24.59
N ARG A 322 16.60 28.83 -24.04
CA ARG A 322 15.23 29.32 -24.30
C ARG A 322 15.28 30.34 -25.40
#